data_baa116ad248fdc56de37daee63f1e9ef
#
_entry.id   baa116ad248fdc56de37daee63f1e9ef
#
_cell.length_a   1.000
_cell.length_b   1.000
_cell.length_c   1.000
_cell.angle_alpha   90.00
_cell.angle_beta   90.00
_cell.angle_gamma   90.00
#
_symmetry.space_group_name_H-M   'P 1'
#
loop_
_entity.id
_entity.type
_entity.pdbx_description
1 polymer ?
#
loop_
_entity_poly.entity_id
_entity_poly.type
_entity_poly.pdbx_seq_one_letter_code
_entity_poly.pdbx_strand_id
1 'polypeptide(L)'
;MIVAPDTTALRRHIRELEDGSRRIAFVPTMGNLHAGHLALVTQAQACADAVVVSIFVNPMQFAAHEDLDKYPRTLDADLAALESIGVDVVFTPTVTDVYPEGVEAHTAIHVPVLGDVLCGRERPGHFDGVCTVVYKLLEMVKPDVAVFGEKDLQQLLIIKKMVNDLNLDIDVHSGPTQRAADGLALSSRNQYLTADERAIAPKLWETLQTCAGQLRSAAGLEGGSILDVARASLAQAGFAVDYLELRVLSTLAESESLSEDCALFVAARLGQTRLIDNIQIAAA
;
A
#
# COMPACT_ATOMS: atom_id res chain seq x y z
N MET A 1 2.80 -25.50 -0.09
CA MET A 1 2.11 -24.34 -0.69
C MET A 1 1.29 -24.78 -1.90
N ILE A 2 0.07 -24.26 -2.09
CA ILE A 2 -0.82 -24.55 -3.22
C ILE A 2 -0.94 -23.29 -4.08
N VAL A 3 -0.87 -23.44 -5.40
CA VAL A 3 -1.11 -22.34 -6.35
C VAL A 3 -2.52 -22.50 -6.93
N ALA A 4 -3.37 -21.50 -6.72
CA ALA A 4 -4.72 -21.43 -7.25
C ALA A 4 -4.74 -20.45 -8.45
N PRO A 5 -4.80 -20.93 -9.70
CA PRO A 5 -4.69 -20.07 -10.88
C PRO A 5 -6.01 -19.33 -11.20
N ASP A 6 -7.12 -19.77 -10.66
CA ASP A 6 -8.45 -19.22 -10.91
C ASP A 6 -9.34 -19.27 -9.66
N THR A 7 -10.49 -18.60 -9.73
CA THR A 7 -11.45 -18.51 -8.61
C THR A 7 -12.02 -19.88 -8.22
N THR A 8 -12.14 -20.82 -9.15
CA THR A 8 -12.67 -22.17 -8.86
C THR A 8 -11.69 -22.96 -8.00
N ALA A 9 -10.41 -22.95 -8.38
CA ALA A 9 -9.35 -23.58 -7.60
C ALA A 9 -9.23 -22.91 -6.22
N LEU A 10 -9.23 -21.57 -6.15
CA LEU A 10 -9.22 -20.84 -4.89
C LEU A 10 -10.34 -21.29 -3.95
N ARG A 11 -11.59 -21.25 -4.42
CA ARG A 11 -12.78 -21.61 -3.60
C ARG A 11 -12.72 -23.04 -3.07
N ARG A 12 -12.16 -23.97 -3.83
CA ARG A 12 -11.98 -25.34 -3.35
C ARG A 12 -11.03 -25.38 -2.15
N HIS A 13 -9.90 -24.71 -2.23
CA HIS A 13 -8.90 -24.71 -1.15
C HIS A 13 -9.37 -23.90 0.07
N ILE A 14 -10.09 -22.80 -0.14
CA ILE A 14 -10.70 -22.05 0.97
C ILE A 14 -11.66 -22.95 1.75
N ARG A 15 -12.54 -23.71 1.08
CA ARG A 15 -13.44 -24.65 1.76
C ARG A 15 -12.70 -25.73 2.55
N GLU A 16 -11.59 -26.26 2.02
CA GLU A 16 -10.75 -27.23 2.73
C GLU A 16 -10.16 -26.64 4.03
N LEU A 17 -9.85 -25.34 4.02
CA LEU A 17 -9.39 -24.61 5.21
C LEU A 17 -10.54 -24.36 6.20
N GLU A 18 -11.70 -23.91 5.71
CA GLU A 18 -12.91 -23.66 6.50
C GLU A 18 -13.44 -24.93 7.18
N ASP A 19 -13.46 -26.07 6.46
CA ASP A 19 -13.87 -27.38 6.99
C ASP A 19 -12.99 -27.82 8.18
N GLY A 20 -11.70 -27.40 8.19
CA GLY A 20 -10.78 -27.55 9.30
C GLY A 20 -10.95 -26.51 10.42
N SER A 21 -11.95 -25.60 10.31
CA SER A 21 -12.17 -24.47 11.23
C SER A 21 -10.91 -23.60 11.41
N ARG A 22 -10.12 -23.44 10.36
CA ARG A 22 -8.90 -22.63 10.35
C ARG A 22 -9.25 -21.17 10.11
N ARG A 23 -8.73 -20.29 10.94
CA ARG A 23 -8.77 -18.85 10.71
C ARG A 23 -7.85 -18.50 9.55
N ILE A 24 -8.34 -17.68 8.61
CA ILE A 24 -7.65 -17.35 7.35
C ILE A 24 -7.18 -15.90 7.38
N ALA A 25 -5.88 -15.67 7.14
CA ALA A 25 -5.35 -14.35 6.85
C ALA A 25 -5.07 -14.18 5.35
N PHE A 26 -5.26 -12.96 4.84
CA PHE A 26 -5.05 -12.62 3.45
C PHE A 26 -4.06 -11.46 3.29
N VAL A 27 -3.12 -11.61 2.36
CA VAL A 27 -2.17 -10.56 1.97
C VAL A 27 -2.29 -10.30 0.46
N PRO A 28 -3.03 -9.28 0.02
CA PRO A 28 -3.10 -8.93 -1.40
C PRO A 28 -1.81 -8.25 -1.86
N THR A 29 -1.27 -8.72 -2.99
CA THR A 29 -0.07 -8.15 -3.62
C THR A 29 -0.22 -8.04 -5.14
N MET A 30 0.66 -7.25 -5.76
CA MET A 30 0.79 -7.22 -7.22
C MET A 30 2.00 -8.01 -7.74
N GLY A 31 2.65 -8.81 -6.89
CA GLY A 31 3.90 -9.51 -7.22
C GLY A 31 5.14 -8.63 -7.14
N ASN A 32 6.24 -9.11 -7.69
CA ASN A 32 7.59 -8.56 -7.52
C ASN A 32 7.91 -8.35 -6.04
N LEU A 33 7.80 -9.45 -5.29
CA LEU A 33 7.85 -9.45 -3.84
C LEU A 33 9.24 -9.06 -3.32
N HIS A 34 9.25 -8.32 -2.24
CA HIS A 34 10.45 -7.94 -1.51
C HIS A 34 10.25 -8.17 0.00
N ALA A 35 11.28 -7.95 0.81
CA ALA A 35 11.23 -8.18 2.25
C ALA A 35 10.05 -7.49 2.95
N GLY A 36 9.58 -6.34 2.43
CA GLY A 36 8.38 -5.68 2.93
C GLY A 36 7.12 -6.53 2.79
N HIS A 37 6.90 -7.17 1.65
CA HIS A 37 5.77 -8.08 1.44
C HIS A 37 5.89 -9.33 2.31
N LEU A 38 7.10 -9.92 2.40
CA LEU A 38 7.34 -11.11 3.22
C LEU A 38 7.10 -10.83 4.72
N ALA A 39 7.42 -9.63 5.20
CA ALA A 39 7.11 -9.19 6.56
C ALA A 39 5.59 -9.16 6.84
N LEU A 40 4.77 -8.71 5.86
CA LEU A 40 3.30 -8.74 5.98
C LEU A 40 2.78 -10.19 6.03
N VAL A 41 3.37 -11.10 5.25
CA VAL A 41 3.02 -12.53 5.30
C VAL A 41 3.38 -13.14 6.65
N THR A 42 4.56 -12.82 7.20
CA THR A 42 4.96 -13.28 8.55
C THR A 42 3.99 -12.75 9.62
N GLN A 43 3.55 -11.51 9.50
CA GLN A 43 2.53 -10.96 10.41
C GLN A 43 1.18 -11.68 10.24
N ALA A 44 0.77 -11.98 9.02
CA ALA A 44 -0.45 -12.75 8.73
C ALA A 44 -0.40 -14.14 9.38
N GLN A 45 0.74 -14.84 9.30
CA GLN A 45 0.97 -16.12 9.98
C GLN A 45 0.87 -16.06 11.51
N ALA A 46 1.17 -14.91 12.11
CA ALA A 46 1.01 -14.70 13.55
C ALA A 46 -0.44 -14.42 13.95
N CYS A 47 -1.34 -14.10 13.02
CA CYS A 47 -2.73 -13.70 13.27
C CYS A 47 -3.77 -14.78 12.92
N ALA A 48 -3.38 -15.82 12.16
CA ALA A 48 -4.31 -16.83 11.64
C ALA A 48 -3.64 -18.19 11.46
N ASP A 49 -4.45 -19.23 11.24
CA ASP A 49 -3.99 -20.62 11.08
C ASP A 49 -3.56 -20.95 9.65
N ALA A 50 -4.02 -20.16 8.68
CA ALA A 50 -3.67 -20.30 7.28
C ALA A 50 -3.49 -18.93 6.62
N VAL A 51 -2.55 -18.84 5.68
CA VAL A 51 -2.28 -17.61 4.94
C VAL A 51 -2.52 -17.80 3.45
N VAL A 52 -3.35 -16.92 2.90
CA VAL A 52 -3.57 -16.76 1.47
C VAL A 52 -2.86 -15.49 0.99
N VAL A 53 -2.10 -15.59 -0.08
CA VAL A 53 -1.48 -14.43 -0.73
C VAL A 53 -2.02 -14.33 -2.16
N SER A 54 -2.42 -13.16 -2.62
CA SER A 54 -2.70 -12.98 -4.05
C SER A 54 -1.52 -12.30 -4.76
N ILE A 55 -1.30 -12.71 -6.01
CA ILE A 55 -0.39 -12.03 -6.94
C ILE A 55 -1.21 -11.61 -8.16
N PHE A 56 -1.64 -10.34 -8.20
CA PHE A 56 -2.48 -9.82 -9.26
C PHE A 56 -2.13 -8.36 -9.59
N VAL A 57 -1.62 -8.11 -10.79
CA VAL A 57 -1.38 -6.75 -11.28
C VAL A 57 -2.70 -6.19 -11.80
N ASN A 58 -3.32 -5.32 -11.00
CA ASN A 58 -4.65 -4.78 -11.28
C ASN A 58 -4.61 -3.64 -12.30
N PRO A 59 -5.18 -3.79 -13.51
CA PRO A 59 -5.15 -2.73 -14.51
C PRO A 59 -6.00 -1.50 -14.11
N MET A 60 -7.08 -1.66 -13.34
CA MET A 60 -7.96 -0.54 -12.96
C MET A 60 -7.27 0.56 -12.13
N GLN A 61 -6.20 0.25 -11.43
CA GLN A 61 -5.51 1.22 -10.58
C GLN A 61 -4.38 1.98 -11.27
N PHE A 62 -4.17 1.75 -12.57
CA PHE A 62 -3.17 2.43 -13.37
C PHE A 62 -3.82 3.38 -14.37
N ALA A 63 -3.39 4.64 -14.38
CA ALA A 63 -3.76 5.56 -15.44
C ALA A 63 -3.02 5.19 -16.74
N ALA A 64 -3.54 5.62 -17.89
CA ALA A 64 -3.00 5.28 -19.21
C ALA A 64 -1.52 5.65 -19.42
N HIS A 65 -0.99 6.60 -18.65
CA HIS A 65 0.40 7.06 -18.71
C HIS A 65 1.30 6.45 -17.63
N GLU A 66 0.77 5.55 -16.79
CA GLU A 66 1.51 4.91 -15.70
C GLU A 66 2.22 3.62 -16.17
N ASP A 67 2.95 3.00 -15.26
CA ASP A 67 3.90 1.92 -15.52
C ASP A 67 3.28 0.51 -15.62
N LEU A 68 1.99 0.37 -15.98
CA LEU A 68 1.30 -0.94 -16.05
C LEU A 68 2.04 -1.96 -16.94
N ASP A 69 2.45 -1.55 -18.14
CA ASP A 69 3.13 -2.43 -19.09
C ASP A 69 4.56 -2.79 -18.64
N LYS A 70 5.19 -1.89 -17.88
CA LYS A 70 6.56 -2.04 -17.34
C LYS A 70 6.57 -2.65 -15.95
N TYR A 71 5.39 -2.79 -15.30
CA TYR A 71 5.32 -3.32 -13.94
C TYR A 71 5.92 -4.73 -13.90
N PRO A 72 6.88 -4.99 -12.99
CA PRO A 72 7.62 -6.24 -12.97
C PRO A 72 6.71 -7.44 -12.72
N ARG A 73 6.91 -8.50 -13.49
CA ARG A 73 6.21 -9.77 -13.37
C ARG A 73 7.23 -10.87 -13.13
N THR A 74 7.35 -11.30 -11.87
CA THR A 74 8.40 -12.21 -11.37
C THR A 74 7.78 -13.44 -10.71
N LEU A 75 6.71 -14.00 -11.30
CA LEU A 75 5.87 -15.02 -10.67
C LEU A 75 6.66 -16.19 -10.08
N ASP A 76 7.62 -16.76 -10.82
CA ASP A 76 8.39 -17.92 -10.35
C ASP A 76 9.23 -17.57 -9.11
N ALA A 77 9.87 -16.39 -9.10
CA ALA A 77 10.63 -15.91 -7.95
C ALA A 77 9.72 -15.60 -6.75
N ASP A 78 8.56 -15.02 -7.02
CA ASP A 78 7.55 -14.72 -6.00
C ASP A 78 7.01 -16.00 -5.35
N LEU A 79 6.68 -17.02 -6.16
CA LEU A 79 6.23 -18.32 -5.66
C LEU A 79 7.31 -19.01 -4.82
N ALA A 80 8.57 -19.00 -5.26
CA ALA A 80 9.68 -19.57 -4.49
C ALA A 80 9.88 -18.85 -3.15
N ALA A 81 9.76 -17.51 -3.12
CA ALA A 81 9.85 -16.73 -1.90
C ALA A 81 8.72 -17.07 -0.92
N LEU A 82 7.47 -17.15 -1.39
CA LEU A 82 6.29 -17.48 -0.57
C LEU A 82 6.35 -18.93 -0.05
N GLU A 83 6.82 -19.87 -0.86
CA GLU A 83 7.00 -21.26 -0.45
C GLU A 83 8.04 -21.37 0.67
N SER A 84 9.15 -20.62 0.57
CA SER A 84 10.22 -20.64 1.57
C SER A 84 9.78 -20.18 2.97
N ILE A 85 8.72 -19.37 3.06
CA ILE A 85 8.16 -18.90 4.33
C ILE A 85 6.86 -19.60 4.72
N GLY A 86 6.45 -20.66 3.97
CA GLY A 86 5.37 -21.55 4.37
C GLY A 86 3.95 -20.99 4.15
N VAL A 87 3.71 -20.23 3.09
CA VAL A 87 2.35 -19.79 2.69
C VAL A 87 1.51 -21.01 2.31
N ASP A 88 0.23 -21.03 2.72
CA ASP A 88 -0.68 -22.15 2.43
C ASP A 88 -1.18 -22.10 0.99
N VAL A 89 -1.73 -20.96 0.56
CA VAL A 89 -2.32 -20.79 -0.79
C VAL A 89 -1.83 -19.50 -1.44
N VAL A 90 -1.43 -19.58 -2.71
CA VAL A 90 -1.15 -18.41 -3.55
C VAL A 90 -2.18 -18.34 -4.67
N PHE A 91 -2.94 -17.24 -4.70
CA PHE A 91 -3.95 -16.96 -5.73
C PHE A 91 -3.34 -16.11 -6.84
N THR A 92 -3.36 -16.62 -8.07
CA THR A 92 -2.72 -15.98 -9.24
C THR A 92 -3.73 -15.77 -10.37
N PRO A 93 -4.82 -14.99 -10.14
CA PRO A 93 -5.88 -14.84 -11.13
C PRO A 93 -5.41 -14.06 -12.37
N THR A 94 -6.08 -14.33 -13.49
CA THR A 94 -6.00 -13.48 -14.68
C THR A 94 -6.92 -12.27 -14.57
N VAL A 95 -6.76 -11.30 -15.47
CA VAL A 95 -7.68 -10.13 -15.54
C VAL A 95 -9.12 -10.58 -15.78
N THR A 96 -9.33 -11.60 -16.60
CA THR A 96 -10.67 -12.16 -16.90
C THR A 96 -11.29 -12.90 -15.71
N ASP A 97 -10.50 -13.46 -14.81
CA ASP A 97 -11.02 -14.06 -13.58
C ASP A 97 -11.55 -12.99 -12.61
N VAL A 98 -10.87 -11.85 -12.54
CA VAL A 98 -11.26 -10.74 -11.67
C VAL A 98 -12.33 -9.86 -12.33
N TYR A 99 -12.21 -9.58 -13.63
CA TYR A 99 -13.10 -8.72 -14.41
C TYR A 99 -13.64 -9.45 -15.66
N PRO A 100 -14.61 -10.35 -15.51
CA PRO A 100 -15.07 -11.21 -16.62
C PRO A 100 -15.74 -10.43 -17.77
N GLU A 101 -16.28 -9.24 -17.50
CA GLU A 101 -16.89 -8.35 -18.51
C GLU A 101 -15.97 -7.19 -18.91
N GLY A 102 -14.70 -7.26 -18.51
CA GLY A 102 -13.71 -6.18 -18.71
C GLY A 102 -13.73 -5.13 -17.61
N VAL A 103 -12.64 -4.36 -17.54
CA VAL A 103 -12.44 -3.37 -16.48
C VAL A 103 -13.32 -2.12 -16.61
N GLU A 104 -13.69 -1.75 -17.84
CA GLU A 104 -14.46 -0.52 -18.13
C GLU A 104 -15.95 -0.66 -17.81
N ALA A 105 -16.49 -1.87 -17.91
CA ALA A 105 -17.91 -2.16 -17.69
C ALA A 105 -18.20 -2.64 -16.25
N HIS A 106 -17.22 -2.54 -15.35
CA HIS A 106 -17.31 -3.13 -14.02
C HIS A 106 -17.83 -2.13 -12.99
N THR A 107 -18.57 -2.64 -11.99
CA THR A 107 -18.95 -1.84 -10.82
C THR A 107 -17.72 -1.34 -10.11
N ALA A 108 -17.64 -0.04 -9.88
CA ALA A 108 -16.54 0.59 -9.15
C ALA A 108 -16.96 0.96 -7.73
N ILE A 109 -16.05 0.82 -6.78
CA ILE A 109 -16.22 1.26 -5.40
C ILE A 109 -15.43 2.56 -5.21
N HIS A 110 -16.13 3.62 -4.83
CA HIS A 110 -15.55 4.91 -4.52
C HIS A 110 -15.63 5.19 -3.01
N VAL A 111 -14.53 5.58 -2.40
CA VAL A 111 -14.47 6.03 -1.00
C VAL A 111 -14.23 7.55 -0.99
N PRO A 112 -15.28 8.36 -0.84
CA PRO A 112 -15.17 9.81 -0.94
C PRO A 112 -14.29 10.39 0.18
N VAL A 113 -13.78 11.58 -0.05
CA VAL A 113 -12.91 12.36 0.84
C VAL A 113 -11.50 11.75 0.94
N LEU A 114 -11.37 10.56 1.54
CA LEU A 114 -10.04 9.90 1.68
C LEU A 114 -9.43 9.52 0.32
N GLY A 115 -10.28 9.17 -0.65
CA GLY A 115 -9.85 8.80 -2.01
C GLY A 115 -9.56 9.99 -2.93
N ASP A 116 -9.89 11.23 -2.50
CA ASP A 116 -9.85 12.41 -3.37
C ASP A 116 -8.65 13.34 -3.09
N VAL A 117 -7.89 13.07 -2.03
CA VAL A 117 -6.73 13.87 -1.60
C VAL A 117 -5.42 13.14 -1.86
N LEU A 118 -4.29 13.81 -1.70
CA LEU A 118 -2.94 13.23 -1.81
C LEU A 118 -2.77 12.42 -3.11
N CYS A 119 -2.50 11.11 -3.00
CA CYS A 119 -2.37 10.23 -4.18
C CYS A 119 -3.66 10.20 -5.03
N GLY A 120 -4.84 10.33 -4.45
CA GLY A 120 -6.10 10.36 -5.21
C GLY A 120 -6.25 11.62 -6.06
N ARG A 121 -5.80 12.77 -5.54
CA ARG A 121 -5.75 14.03 -6.29
C ARG A 121 -4.76 13.96 -7.46
N GLU A 122 -3.57 13.39 -7.22
CA GLU A 122 -2.51 13.27 -8.23
C GLU A 122 -2.76 12.14 -9.25
N ARG A 123 -3.60 11.16 -8.90
CA ARG A 123 -3.91 9.97 -9.69
C ARG A 123 -5.43 9.71 -9.71
N PRO A 124 -6.21 10.53 -10.42
CA PRO A 124 -7.68 10.37 -10.46
C PRO A 124 -8.10 8.96 -10.86
N GLY A 125 -9.05 8.36 -10.11
CA GLY A 125 -9.54 7.00 -10.30
C GLY A 125 -8.66 5.88 -9.71
N HIS A 126 -7.45 6.18 -9.25
CA HIS A 126 -6.55 5.18 -8.67
C HIS A 126 -7.18 4.41 -7.52
N PHE A 127 -7.73 5.12 -6.54
CA PHE A 127 -8.34 4.47 -5.37
C PHE A 127 -9.66 3.78 -5.68
N ASP A 128 -10.40 4.20 -6.70
CA ASP A 128 -11.57 3.45 -7.17
C ASP A 128 -11.15 2.07 -7.71
N GLY A 129 -10.04 2.04 -8.46
CA GLY A 129 -9.44 0.80 -8.91
C GLY A 129 -8.93 -0.07 -7.75
N VAL A 130 -8.28 0.53 -6.75
CA VAL A 130 -7.78 -0.18 -5.55
C VAL A 130 -8.93 -0.73 -4.72
N CYS A 131 -9.94 0.10 -4.38
CA CYS A 131 -11.09 -0.34 -3.58
C CYS A 131 -11.85 -1.45 -4.27
N THR A 132 -12.08 -1.32 -5.59
CA THR A 132 -12.80 -2.32 -6.37
C THR A 132 -12.07 -3.67 -6.37
N VAL A 133 -10.76 -3.69 -6.66
CA VAL A 133 -10.01 -4.94 -6.69
C VAL A 133 -9.88 -5.56 -5.31
N VAL A 134 -9.59 -4.76 -4.30
CA VAL A 134 -9.44 -5.27 -2.93
C VAL A 134 -10.75 -5.85 -2.43
N TYR A 135 -11.87 -5.17 -2.62
CA TYR A 135 -13.19 -5.71 -2.28
C TYR A 135 -13.45 -7.06 -2.96
N LYS A 136 -13.19 -7.16 -4.27
CA LYS A 136 -13.37 -8.41 -5.02
C LYS A 136 -12.48 -9.54 -4.49
N LEU A 137 -11.21 -9.25 -4.22
CA LEU A 137 -10.28 -10.23 -3.66
C LEU A 137 -10.71 -10.66 -2.25
N LEU A 138 -11.17 -9.74 -1.40
CA LEU A 138 -11.72 -10.05 -0.09
C LEU A 138 -12.94 -10.96 -0.19
N GLU A 139 -13.87 -10.69 -1.12
CA GLU A 139 -15.05 -11.55 -1.36
C GLU A 139 -14.72 -12.91 -2.01
N MET A 140 -13.62 -13.00 -2.75
CA MET A 140 -13.15 -14.27 -3.31
C MET A 140 -12.50 -15.16 -2.26
N VAL A 141 -11.71 -14.57 -1.36
CA VAL A 141 -10.95 -15.26 -0.31
C VAL A 141 -11.78 -15.45 0.96
N LYS A 142 -12.61 -14.46 1.33
CA LYS A 142 -13.38 -14.39 2.58
C LYS A 142 -12.50 -14.63 3.81
N PRO A 143 -11.46 -13.82 4.01
CA PRO A 143 -10.54 -14.00 5.13
C PRO A 143 -11.15 -13.44 6.42
N ASP A 144 -10.70 -13.97 7.57
CA ASP A 144 -10.96 -13.37 8.89
C ASP A 144 -10.09 -12.14 9.12
N VAL A 145 -8.87 -12.14 8.56
CA VAL A 145 -7.89 -11.06 8.71
C VAL A 145 -7.32 -10.67 7.34
N ALA A 146 -7.18 -9.38 7.08
CA ALA A 146 -6.45 -8.89 5.90
C ALA A 146 -5.29 -7.97 6.35
N VAL A 147 -4.09 -8.18 5.81
CA VAL A 147 -2.89 -7.44 6.25
C VAL A 147 -2.39 -6.54 5.12
N PHE A 148 -2.23 -5.24 5.42
CA PHE A 148 -1.76 -4.21 4.50
C PHE A 148 -0.59 -3.43 5.08
N GLY A 149 0.31 -2.96 4.21
CA GLY A 149 1.49 -2.20 4.64
C GLY A 149 1.21 -0.73 4.94
N GLU A 150 1.78 -0.20 6.02
CA GLU A 150 1.74 1.22 6.39
C GLU A 150 2.51 2.12 5.41
N LYS A 151 3.36 1.56 4.57
CA LYS A 151 4.02 2.33 3.50
C LYS A 151 2.99 3.03 2.60
N ASP A 152 1.91 2.35 2.28
CA ASP A 152 0.79 2.87 1.51
C ASP A 152 -0.35 3.31 2.46
N LEU A 153 -0.02 4.19 3.44
CA LEU A 153 -0.88 4.55 4.57
C LEU A 153 -2.25 5.09 4.11
N GLN A 154 -2.29 5.95 3.11
CA GLN A 154 -3.57 6.43 2.56
C GLN A 154 -4.42 5.25 2.05
N GLN A 155 -3.85 4.31 1.33
CA GLN A 155 -4.53 3.10 0.88
C GLN A 155 -5.07 2.29 2.05
N LEU A 156 -4.27 2.09 3.09
CA LEU A 156 -4.68 1.36 4.30
C LEU A 156 -5.89 2.02 4.97
N LEU A 157 -5.89 3.36 5.11
CA LEU A 157 -7.00 4.12 5.72
C LEU A 157 -8.28 4.00 4.86
N ILE A 158 -8.14 4.09 3.54
CA ILE A 158 -9.25 3.93 2.59
C ILE A 158 -9.84 2.51 2.68
N ILE A 159 -8.99 1.48 2.73
CA ILE A 159 -9.45 0.09 2.83
C ILE A 159 -10.14 -0.15 4.17
N LYS A 160 -9.60 0.35 5.29
CA LYS A 160 -10.27 0.27 6.60
C LYS A 160 -11.65 0.92 6.57
N LYS A 161 -11.74 2.10 5.95
CA LYS A 161 -13.03 2.78 5.80
C LYS A 161 -13.99 1.97 4.93
N MET A 162 -13.56 1.46 3.80
CA MET A 162 -14.37 0.62 2.90
C MET A 162 -14.90 -0.62 3.63
N VAL A 163 -14.05 -1.35 4.33
CA VAL A 163 -14.43 -2.55 5.10
C VAL A 163 -15.49 -2.21 6.15
N ASN A 164 -15.30 -1.12 6.89
CA ASN A 164 -16.24 -0.66 7.90
C ASN A 164 -17.58 -0.20 7.28
N ASP A 165 -17.55 0.65 6.25
CA ASP A 165 -18.75 1.21 5.63
C ASP A 165 -19.60 0.14 4.93
N LEU A 166 -18.96 -0.91 4.38
CA LEU A 166 -19.63 -2.03 3.72
C LEU A 166 -19.98 -3.17 4.69
N ASN A 167 -19.69 -3.02 5.98
CA ASN A 167 -19.94 -4.01 7.03
C ASN A 167 -19.33 -5.40 6.69
N LEU A 168 -18.12 -5.41 6.17
CA LEU A 168 -17.39 -6.65 5.95
C LEU A 168 -16.86 -7.17 7.29
N ASP A 169 -17.07 -8.45 7.57
CA ASP A 169 -16.61 -9.11 8.80
C ASP A 169 -15.14 -9.55 8.65
N ILE A 170 -14.26 -8.56 8.57
CA ILE A 170 -12.82 -8.75 8.31
C ILE A 170 -12.00 -7.80 9.18
N ASP A 171 -11.06 -8.35 9.95
CA ASP A 171 -10.09 -7.55 10.71
C ASP A 171 -8.98 -7.02 9.80
N VAL A 172 -8.88 -5.70 9.61
CA VAL A 172 -7.82 -5.08 8.79
C VAL A 172 -6.63 -4.68 9.65
N HIS A 173 -5.55 -5.44 9.53
CA HIS A 173 -4.29 -5.19 10.23
C HIS A 173 -3.30 -4.37 9.41
N SER A 174 -2.50 -3.55 10.09
CA SER A 174 -1.39 -2.80 9.50
C SER A 174 -0.05 -3.46 9.78
N GLY A 175 0.82 -3.53 8.76
CA GLY A 175 2.20 -3.95 8.93
C GLY A 175 3.16 -2.77 8.77
N PRO A 176 4.17 -2.61 9.65
CA PRO A 176 5.07 -1.47 9.63
C PRO A 176 5.91 -1.42 8.35
N THR A 177 6.18 -0.20 7.89
CA THR A 177 7.01 0.06 6.71
C THR A 177 8.40 -0.55 6.86
N GLN A 178 8.74 -1.51 6.02
CA GLN A 178 10.10 -2.07 5.96
C GLN A 178 11.01 -1.13 5.15
N ARG A 179 12.22 -0.92 5.66
CA ARG A 179 13.20 0.01 5.06
C ARG A 179 14.54 -0.67 4.80
N ALA A 180 15.27 -0.16 3.82
CA ALA A 180 16.68 -0.48 3.64
C ALA A 180 17.51 0.10 4.80
N ALA A 181 18.76 -0.31 4.94
CA ALA A 181 19.65 0.14 6.01
C ALA A 181 19.87 1.66 6.04
N ASP A 182 19.70 2.34 4.92
CA ASP A 182 19.78 3.78 4.76
C ASP A 182 18.45 4.53 4.95
N GLY A 183 17.40 3.82 5.34
CA GLY A 183 16.09 4.38 5.63
C GLY A 183 15.10 4.41 4.46
N LEU A 184 15.52 4.15 3.23
CA LEU A 184 14.60 4.12 2.08
C LEU A 184 13.54 3.05 2.27
N ALA A 185 12.26 3.42 2.18
CA ALA A 185 11.15 2.47 2.22
C ALA A 185 11.25 1.47 1.06
N LEU A 186 11.08 0.17 1.37
CA LEU A 186 11.14 -0.87 0.35
C LEU A 186 9.93 -0.77 -0.59
N SER A 187 10.20 -0.80 -1.89
CA SER A 187 9.20 -0.73 -2.95
C SER A 187 9.68 -1.48 -4.19
N SER A 188 8.76 -2.13 -4.90
CA SER A 188 9.03 -2.74 -6.20
C SER A 188 9.56 -1.71 -7.23
N ARG A 189 9.19 -0.44 -7.08
CA ARG A 189 9.66 0.65 -7.95
C ARG A 189 11.09 1.10 -7.68
N ASN A 190 11.70 0.72 -6.55
CA ASN A 190 13.09 1.09 -6.26
C ASN A 190 14.08 0.53 -7.28
N GLN A 191 13.74 -0.55 -7.98
CA GLN A 191 14.57 -1.12 -9.04
C GLN A 191 14.65 -0.26 -10.31
N TYR A 192 13.77 0.75 -10.46
CA TYR A 192 13.83 1.70 -11.57
C TYR A 192 14.85 2.83 -11.35
N LEU A 193 15.30 3.01 -10.10
CA LEU A 193 16.29 4.03 -9.76
C LEU A 193 17.66 3.69 -10.36
N THR A 194 18.29 4.66 -10.99
CA THR A 194 19.72 4.57 -11.31
C THR A 194 20.56 4.54 -10.02
N ALA A 195 21.85 4.21 -10.10
CA ALA A 195 22.72 4.19 -8.93
C ALA A 195 22.79 5.55 -8.22
N ASP A 196 22.85 6.64 -8.99
CA ASP A 196 22.89 8.00 -8.47
C ASP A 196 21.56 8.38 -7.79
N GLU A 197 20.42 8.07 -8.44
CA GLU A 197 19.10 8.29 -7.86
C GLU A 197 18.89 7.45 -6.60
N ARG A 198 19.35 6.20 -6.60
CA ARG A 198 19.26 5.30 -5.43
C ARG A 198 20.05 5.86 -4.22
N ALA A 199 21.20 6.51 -4.46
CA ALA A 199 21.99 7.16 -3.42
C ALA A 199 21.29 8.40 -2.82
N ILE A 200 20.47 9.10 -3.60
CA ILE A 200 19.71 10.28 -3.19
C ILE A 200 18.38 9.92 -2.52
N ALA A 201 17.75 8.80 -2.94
CA ALA A 201 16.38 8.42 -2.54
C ALA A 201 16.13 8.39 -1.01
N PRO A 202 17.10 8.02 -0.12
CA PRO A 202 16.93 8.04 1.34
C PRO A 202 16.62 9.43 1.90
N LYS A 203 16.94 10.49 1.16
CA LYS A 203 16.66 11.88 1.57
C LYS A 203 15.17 12.12 1.83
N LEU A 204 14.30 11.35 1.16
CA LEU A 204 12.85 11.43 1.38
C LEU A 204 12.50 11.11 2.86
N TRP A 205 13.02 10.01 3.38
CA TRP A 205 12.82 9.61 4.77
C TRP A 205 13.49 10.54 5.77
N GLU A 206 14.73 10.95 5.51
CA GLU A 206 15.43 11.92 6.36
C GLU A 206 14.64 13.23 6.49
N THR A 207 14.03 13.69 5.39
CA THR A 207 13.20 14.90 5.39
C THR A 207 11.95 14.71 6.25
N LEU A 208 11.25 13.58 6.14
CA LEU A 208 10.09 13.28 6.99
C LEU A 208 10.46 13.25 8.47
N GLN A 209 11.56 12.60 8.83
CA GLN A 209 12.05 12.55 10.22
C GLN A 209 12.37 13.94 10.77
N THR A 210 13.05 14.77 9.96
CA THR A 210 13.38 16.14 10.32
C THR A 210 12.13 16.98 10.56
N CYS A 211 11.16 16.93 9.63
CA CYS A 211 9.89 17.63 9.78
C CYS A 211 9.12 17.16 11.02
N ALA A 212 9.02 15.85 11.24
CA ALA A 212 8.34 15.30 12.40
C ALA A 212 9.01 15.75 13.72
N GLY A 213 10.34 15.81 13.76
CA GLY A 213 11.10 16.33 14.90
C GLY A 213 10.83 17.81 15.15
N GLN A 214 10.81 18.62 14.10
CA GLN A 214 10.52 20.05 14.17
C GLN A 214 9.08 20.31 14.64
N LEU A 215 8.10 19.63 14.07
CA LEU A 215 6.69 19.75 14.46
C LEU A 215 6.44 19.41 15.93
N ARG A 216 7.12 18.37 16.45
CA ARG A 216 7.03 18.01 17.89
C ARG A 216 7.68 19.02 18.81
N SER A 217 8.75 19.69 18.38
CA SER A 217 9.50 20.67 19.20
C SER A 217 9.00 22.09 19.05
N ALA A 218 8.19 22.37 18.04
CA ALA A 218 7.75 23.73 17.68
C ALA A 218 6.52 24.16 18.48
N ALA A 219 6.71 24.57 19.73
CA ALA A 219 5.74 25.40 20.43
C ALA A 219 5.68 26.78 19.72
N GLY A 220 4.83 26.91 18.67
CA GLY A 220 4.53 28.21 18.04
C GLY A 220 5.11 28.48 16.65
N LEU A 221 5.72 27.50 15.97
CA LEU A 221 6.00 27.61 14.53
C LEU A 221 4.79 27.11 13.72
N GLU A 222 4.40 27.86 12.69
CA GLU A 222 3.39 27.41 11.74
C GLU A 222 3.91 26.20 10.97
N GLY A 223 3.18 25.09 11.01
CA GLY A 223 3.55 23.85 10.32
C GLY A 223 3.84 24.06 8.82
N GLY A 224 3.14 25.01 8.18
CA GLY A 224 3.33 25.40 6.79
C GLY A 224 4.79 25.81 6.47
N SER A 225 5.43 26.62 7.32
CA SER A 225 6.80 27.08 7.08
C SER A 225 7.83 25.93 7.17
N ILE A 226 7.61 24.95 8.05
CA ILE A 226 8.45 23.74 8.15
C ILE A 226 8.36 22.93 6.85
N LEU A 227 7.16 22.74 6.35
CA LEU A 227 6.91 21.97 5.12
C LEU A 227 7.46 22.66 3.88
N ASP A 228 7.41 23.99 3.80
CA ASP A 228 7.98 24.76 2.69
C ASP A 228 9.50 24.63 2.61
N VAL A 229 10.18 24.74 3.75
CA VAL A 229 11.64 24.49 3.84
C VAL A 229 11.97 23.06 3.42
N ALA A 230 11.19 22.10 3.84
CA ALA A 230 11.37 20.70 3.49
C ALA A 230 11.16 20.42 1.99
N ARG A 231 10.13 21.00 1.37
CA ARG A 231 9.90 20.92 -0.09
C ARG A 231 11.08 21.52 -0.87
N ALA A 232 11.58 22.68 -0.43
CA ALA A 232 12.75 23.31 -1.05
C ALA A 232 14.01 22.43 -0.93
N SER A 233 14.24 21.79 0.22
CA SER A 233 15.35 20.86 0.44
C SER A 233 15.27 19.63 -0.48
N LEU A 234 14.08 19.04 -0.64
CA LEU A 234 13.88 17.91 -1.56
C LEU A 234 14.12 18.34 -3.01
N ALA A 235 13.62 19.52 -3.42
CA ALA A 235 13.84 20.05 -4.76
C ALA A 235 15.33 20.28 -5.05
N GLN A 236 16.09 20.82 -4.09
CA GLN A 236 17.55 20.98 -4.21
C GLN A 236 18.28 19.62 -4.32
N ALA A 237 17.76 18.58 -3.71
CA ALA A 237 18.28 17.22 -3.83
C ALA A 237 17.90 16.52 -5.15
N GLY A 238 17.15 17.17 -6.02
CA GLY A 238 16.76 16.66 -7.34
C GLY A 238 15.38 16.01 -7.41
N PHE A 239 14.57 16.08 -6.35
CA PHE A 239 13.19 15.59 -6.39
C PHE A 239 12.23 16.61 -7.03
N ALA A 240 11.31 16.13 -7.87
CA ALA A 240 10.09 16.85 -8.21
C ALA A 240 8.99 16.43 -7.23
N VAL A 241 8.66 17.32 -6.28
CA VAL A 241 7.71 17.01 -5.20
C VAL A 241 6.28 17.19 -5.71
N ASP A 242 5.49 16.11 -5.72
CA ASP A 242 4.06 16.16 -6.04
C ASP A 242 3.32 16.79 -4.84
N TYR A 243 3.59 16.29 -3.63
CA TYR A 243 3.11 16.85 -2.36
C TYR A 243 4.02 16.47 -1.19
N LEU A 244 4.02 17.32 -0.14
CA LEU A 244 4.48 17.04 1.21
C LEU A 244 3.51 17.73 2.15
N GLU A 245 2.68 16.98 2.86
CA GLU A 245 1.54 17.50 3.59
C GLU A 245 1.40 16.84 4.96
N LEU A 246 1.00 17.67 5.96
CA LEU A 246 0.59 17.19 7.28
C LEU A 246 -0.92 17.00 7.26
N ARG A 247 -1.39 15.82 7.60
CA ARG A 247 -2.82 15.46 7.57
C ARG A 247 -3.23 14.83 8.89
N VAL A 248 -4.45 15.13 9.34
CA VAL A 248 -5.10 14.41 10.45
C VAL A 248 -5.28 12.95 10.06
N LEU A 249 -4.82 12.03 10.90
CA LEU A 249 -4.77 10.61 10.56
C LEU A 249 -6.16 9.99 10.31
N SER A 250 -7.16 10.41 11.06
CA SER A 250 -8.53 9.84 10.98
C SER A 250 -9.33 10.30 9.77
N THR A 251 -9.06 11.51 9.24
CA THR A 251 -9.89 12.15 8.21
C THR A 251 -9.14 12.52 6.94
N LEU A 252 -7.81 12.52 6.98
CA LEU A 252 -6.92 13.09 5.98
C LEU A 252 -7.17 14.59 5.69
N ALA A 253 -7.87 15.29 6.57
CA ALA A 253 -7.97 16.75 6.49
C ALA A 253 -6.59 17.40 6.67
N GLU A 254 -6.37 18.55 6.03
CA GLU A 254 -5.15 19.33 6.23
C GLU A 254 -5.00 19.75 7.67
N SER A 255 -3.78 19.73 8.18
CA SER A 255 -3.44 20.22 9.51
C SER A 255 -2.21 21.10 9.48
N GLU A 256 -2.18 22.10 10.36
CA GLU A 256 -1.03 22.97 10.58
C GLU A 256 -0.38 22.74 11.94
N SER A 257 -0.94 21.84 12.76
CA SER A 257 -0.50 21.56 14.12
C SER A 257 -0.72 20.10 14.50
N LEU A 258 -0.14 19.67 15.63
CA LEU A 258 -0.31 18.33 16.20
C LEU A 258 -1.38 18.31 17.31
N SER A 259 -2.52 18.98 17.09
CA SER A 259 -3.67 18.94 18.02
C SER A 259 -4.40 17.60 18.04
N GLU A 260 -4.20 16.80 17.01
CA GLU A 260 -4.72 15.44 16.84
C GLU A 260 -3.58 14.55 16.31
N ASP A 261 -3.79 13.23 16.32
CA ASP A 261 -2.90 12.29 15.65
C ASP A 261 -2.83 12.60 14.15
N CYS A 262 -1.63 12.87 13.67
CA CYS A 262 -1.37 13.28 12.30
C CYS A 262 -0.41 12.31 11.60
N ALA A 263 -0.32 12.46 10.30
CA ALA A 263 0.78 11.89 9.53
C ALA A 263 1.30 12.90 8.51
N LEU A 264 2.60 12.92 8.31
CA LEU A 264 3.24 13.54 7.17
C LEU A 264 3.19 12.55 6.00
N PHE A 265 2.70 13.00 4.88
CA PHE A 265 2.68 12.25 3.62
C PHE A 265 3.54 12.94 2.59
N VAL A 266 4.35 12.19 1.88
CA VAL A 266 5.14 12.70 0.76
C VAL A 266 5.00 11.83 -0.46
N ALA A 267 4.88 12.48 -1.61
CA ALA A 267 5.12 11.86 -2.91
C ALA A 267 6.02 12.76 -3.73
N ALA A 268 7.04 12.18 -4.32
CA ALA A 268 7.99 12.91 -5.15
C ALA A 268 8.57 12.00 -6.23
N ARG A 269 8.91 12.60 -7.36
CA ARG A 269 9.62 11.91 -8.46
C ARG A 269 11.11 12.17 -8.34
N LEU A 270 11.89 11.11 -8.47
CA LEU A 270 13.32 11.17 -8.67
C LEU A 270 13.64 10.53 -10.01
N GLY A 271 14.07 11.33 -10.98
CA GLY A 271 14.07 10.93 -12.38
C GLY A 271 12.66 10.53 -12.85
N GLN A 272 12.52 9.30 -13.33
CA GLN A 272 11.24 8.75 -13.77
C GLN A 272 10.48 8.01 -12.65
N THR A 273 11.12 7.77 -11.51
CA THR A 273 10.56 6.95 -10.44
C THR A 273 9.77 7.80 -9.45
N ARG A 274 8.48 7.52 -9.30
CA ARG A 274 7.64 8.11 -8.25
C ARG A 274 7.82 7.34 -6.95
N LEU A 275 8.29 8.01 -5.92
CA LEU A 275 8.46 7.50 -4.57
C LEU A 275 7.40 8.08 -3.65
N ILE A 276 6.91 7.27 -2.72
CA ILE A 276 6.03 7.71 -1.64
C ILE A 276 6.57 7.23 -0.31
N ASP A 277 6.34 8.03 0.71
CA ASP A 277 6.62 7.65 2.10
C ASP A 277 5.70 8.42 3.06
N ASN A 278 5.69 8.02 4.32
CA ASN A 278 4.94 8.68 5.36
C ASN A 278 5.56 8.47 6.74
N ILE A 279 5.19 9.32 7.70
CA ILE A 279 5.49 9.14 9.12
C ILE A 279 4.32 9.58 9.96
N GLN A 280 3.86 8.73 10.85
CA GLN A 280 2.78 9.02 11.79
C GLN A 280 3.34 9.78 13.01
N ILE A 281 2.58 10.75 13.50
CA ILE A 281 2.95 11.63 14.61
C ILE A 281 1.76 11.70 15.56
N ALA A 282 1.94 11.20 16.78
CA ALA A 282 0.92 11.30 17.82
C ALA A 282 0.68 12.78 18.20
N ALA A 283 -0.52 13.09 18.63
CA ALA A 283 -0.89 14.38 19.20
C ALA A 283 0.06 14.78 20.34
N ALA A 284 0.28 16.09 20.50
CA ALA A 284 1.17 16.66 21.53
C ALA A 284 0.49 16.78 22.89
#